data_3e2cd324d587ae2d2aeef6eca6c3a011
#
_entry.id   3e2cd324d587ae2d2aeef6eca6c3a011
#
_cell.length_a   1.000
_cell.length_b   1.000
_cell.length_c   1.000
_cell.angle_alpha   90.00
_cell.angle_beta   90.00
_cell.angle_gamma   90.00
#
_symmetry.space_group_name_H-M   'P 1'
#
loop_
_entity.id
_entity.type
_entity.pdbx_description
1 polymer ?
#
loop_
_entity_poly.entity_id
_entity_poly.type
_entity_poly.pdbx_seq_one_letter_code
_entity_poly.pdbx_strand_id
1 'polypeptide(L)'
;HPKWSFARVDEDGFVTEVAEKKPISNNATVGVYYWAKGSDYVKYAEQMIDNDTRVNGEFYVCPVFNEAVSDNKKVKTFNIPENGMWGLGTPEDLDRFVKEYKQ
;
A
#
# COMPACT_ATOMS: atom_id res chain seq x y z
N HIS A 1 -6.77 -10.63 2.20
CA HIS A 1 -6.14 -11.54 1.25
C HIS A 1 -4.66 -11.18 1.05
N PRO A 2 -3.75 -12.15 1.08
CA PRO A 2 -2.30 -11.84 1.03
C PRO A 2 -1.79 -11.23 -0.27
N LYS A 3 -2.62 -11.10 -1.29
CA LYS A 3 -2.24 -10.39 -2.54
C LYS A 3 -2.19 -8.87 -2.39
N TRP A 4 -2.76 -8.33 -1.31
CA TRP A 4 -2.84 -6.89 -1.07
C TRP A 4 -1.62 -6.39 -0.28
N SER A 5 -1.42 -5.07 -0.31
CA SER A 5 -0.56 -4.39 0.66
C SER A 5 -1.42 -3.96 1.84
N PHE A 6 -0.82 -3.85 3.02
CA PHE A 6 -1.55 -3.52 4.25
C PHE A 6 -0.85 -2.42 5.01
N ALA A 7 -1.63 -1.60 5.72
CA ALA A 7 -1.12 -0.53 6.56
C ALA A 7 -1.61 -0.70 7.99
N ARG A 8 -0.68 -0.67 8.95
CA ARG A 8 -1.00 -0.63 10.39
C ARG A 8 -0.99 0.81 10.85
N VAL A 9 -2.03 1.23 11.58
CA VAL A 9 -2.16 2.59 12.09
C VAL A 9 -2.19 2.58 13.61
N ASP A 10 -1.74 3.71 14.22
CA ASP A 10 -1.80 3.90 15.67
C ASP A 10 -3.16 4.50 16.09
N GLU A 11 -3.29 4.84 17.37
CA GLU A 11 -4.51 5.40 17.94
C GLU A 11 -4.89 6.75 17.31
N ASP A 12 -3.91 7.50 16.85
CA ASP A 12 -4.11 8.81 16.23
C ASP A 12 -4.37 8.74 14.73
N GLY A 13 -4.36 7.52 14.15
CA GLY A 13 -4.60 7.31 12.75
C GLY A 13 -3.35 7.45 11.87
N PHE A 14 -2.17 7.55 12.46
CA PHE A 14 -0.92 7.58 11.71
C PHE A 14 -0.41 6.18 11.41
N VAL A 15 0.13 5.99 10.20
CA VAL A 15 0.69 4.72 9.80
C VAL A 15 1.98 4.46 10.56
N THR A 16 2.10 3.27 11.15
CA THR A 16 3.29 2.82 11.88
C THR A 16 4.11 1.83 11.07
N GLU A 17 3.46 1.09 10.19
CA GLU A 17 4.12 0.10 9.34
C GLU A 17 3.24 -0.23 8.15
N VAL A 18 3.85 -0.51 7.00
CA VAL A 18 3.17 -1.10 5.84
C VAL A 18 3.87 -2.39 5.44
N ALA A 19 3.14 -3.31 4.82
CA ALA A 19 3.71 -4.55 4.32
C ALA A 19 3.06 -4.94 3.01
N GLU A 20 3.89 -5.38 2.06
CA GLU A 20 3.44 -5.90 0.77
C GLU A 20 3.16 -7.38 0.90
N LYS A 21 1.95 -7.78 0.53
CA LYS A 21 1.53 -9.20 0.49
C LYS A 21 1.58 -9.91 1.84
N LYS A 22 1.53 -9.14 2.93
CA LYS A 22 1.50 -9.69 4.29
C LYS A 22 0.42 -8.98 5.09
N PRO A 23 -0.65 -9.67 5.50
CA PRO A 23 -1.76 -9.06 6.21
C PRO A 23 -1.42 -8.78 7.66
N ILE A 24 -0.82 -7.60 7.91
CA ILE A 24 -0.44 -7.16 9.26
C ILE A 24 -1.56 -6.37 9.95
N SER A 25 -2.67 -6.11 9.24
CA SER A 25 -3.81 -5.35 9.76
C SER A 25 -5.05 -5.65 8.92
N ASN A 26 -6.17 -5.00 9.25
CA ASN A 26 -7.40 -5.06 8.45
C ASN A 26 -7.46 -3.96 7.38
N ASN A 27 -6.44 -3.10 7.31
CA ASN A 27 -6.39 -1.97 6.37
C ASN A 27 -5.62 -2.36 5.12
N ALA A 28 -6.30 -2.95 4.15
CA ALA A 28 -5.71 -3.26 2.84
C ALA A 28 -5.65 -1.99 1.98
N THR A 29 -4.55 -1.81 1.25
CA THR A 29 -4.41 -0.67 0.35
C THR A 29 -4.95 -1.01 -1.03
N VAL A 30 -5.31 0.02 -1.80
CA VAL A 30 -5.87 -0.15 -3.16
C VAL A 30 -4.87 0.23 -4.25
N GLY A 31 -3.60 0.46 -3.89
CA GLY A 31 -2.56 0.75 -4.88
C GLY A 31 -2.51 2.21 -5.31
N VAL A 32 -3.23 3.10 -4.65
CA VAL A 32 -3.17 4.54 -4.89
C VAL A 32 -2.39 5.18 -3.74
N TYR A 33 -1.28 5.82 -4.06
CA TYR A 33 -0.36 6.39 -3.08
C TYR A 33 -0.10 7.85 -3.38
N TYR A 34 -0.09 8.69 -2.35
CA TYR A 34 0.13 10.13 -2.47
C TYR A 34 1.36 10.55 -1.66
N TRP A 35 2.20 11.36 -2.27
CA TRP A 35 3.36 11.97 -1.63
C TRP A 35 3.26 13.48 -1.83
N ALA A 36 3.24 14.23 -0.73
CA ALA A 36 3.16 15.69 -0.77
C ALA A 36 4.35 16.30 -1.51
N LYS A 37 5.52 15.66 -1.41
CA LYS A 37 6.74 16.07 -2.14
C LYS A 37 7.28 14.86 -2.89
N GLY A 38 7.39 14.97 -4.21
CA GLY A 38 7.98 13.90 -5.02
C GLY A 38 9.43 13.62 -4.65
N SER A 39 10.17 14.65 -4.20
CA SER A 39 11.55 14.49 -3.75
C SER A 39 11.66 13.58 -2.53
N ASP A 40 10.65 13.59 -1.64
CA ASP A 40 10.63 12.66 -0.50
C ASP A 40 10.44 11.22 -0.97
N TYR A 41 9.55 10.99 -1.93
CA TYR A 41 9.38 9.65 -2.52
C TYR A 41 10.70 9.13 -3.10
N VAL A 42 11.38 9.94 -3.89
CA VAL A 42 12.65 9.55 -4.51
C VAL A 42 13.69 9.21 -3.42
N LYS A 43 13.80 10.06 -2.40
CA LYS A 43 14.74 9.84 -1.29
C LYS A 43 14.50 8.50 -0.61
N TYR A 44 13.25 8.22 -0.24
CA TYR A 44 12.93 7.00 0.50
C TYR A 44 12.93 5.76 -0.39
N ALA A 45 12.59 5.90 -1.67
CA ALA A 45 12.71 4.80 -2.62
C ALA A 45 14.18 4.41 -2.81
N GLU A 46 15.08 5.38 -2.97
CA GLU A 46 16.51 5.12 -3.06
C GLU A 46 17.05 4.45 -1.78
N GLN A 47 16.59 4.92 -0.62
CA GLN A 47 16.97 4.34 0.67
C GLN A 47 16.53 2.87 0.76
N MET A 48 15.32 2.56 0.34
CA MET A 48 14.82 1.18 0.30
C MET A 48 15.65 0.29 -0.62
N ILE A 49 16.03 0.81 -1.79
CA ILE A 49 16.87 0.08 -2.75
C ILE A 49 18.27 -0.13 -2.18
N ASP A 50 18.87 0.89 -1.57
CA ASP A 50 20.20 0.81 -0.96
C ASP A 50 20.21 -0.21 0.18
N ASN A 51 19.13 -0.33 0.94
CA ASN A 51 18.98 -1.31 2.00
C ASN A 51 18.59 -2.69 1.49
N ASP A 52 18.38 -2.84 0.18
CA ASP A 52 17.95 -4.09 -0.47
C ASP A 52 16.68 -4.68 0.16
N THR A 53 15.74 -3.81 0.53
CA THR A 53 14.48 -4.22 1.15
C THR A 53 13.51 -4.69 0.08
N ARG A 54 13.42 -6.01 -0.10
CA ARG A 54 12.62 -6.65 -1.14
C ARG A 54 11.51 -7.52 -0.55
N VAL A 55 10.46 -7.75 -1.34
CA VAL A 55 9.41 -8.73 -1.04
C VAL A 55 9.38 -9.71 -2.22
N ASN A 56 9.58 -11.00 -1.94
CA ASN A 56 9.66 -12.04 -2.96
C ASN A 56 10.66 -11.69 -4.08
N GLY A 57 11.80 -11.09 -3.70
CA GLY A 57 12.86 -10.72 -4.63
C GLY A 57 12.63 -9.44 -5.42
N GLU A 58 11.53 -8.72 -5.16
CA GLU A 58 11.16 -7.52 -5.90
C GLU A 58 11.06 -6.29 -4.99
N PHE A 59 11.27 -5.11 -5.59
CA PHE A 59 10.96 -3.84 -4.93
C PHE A 59 9.54 -3.43 -5.24
N TYR A 60 8.80 -2.99 -4.22
CA TYR A 60 7.42 -2.52 -4.35
C TYR A 60 7.29 -1.09 -3.85
N VAL A 61 6.27 -0.38 -4.35
CA VAL A 61 6.02 1.01 -3.99
C VAL A 61 5.55 1.14 -2.54
N CYS A 62 4.65 0.27 -2.08
CA CYS A 62 4.07 0.40 -0.75
C CYS A 62 5.12 0.41 0.38
N PRO A 63 6.11 -0.51 0.41
CA PRO A 63 7.11 -0.49 1.49
C PRO A 63 7.98 0.75 1.57
N VAL A 64 7.98 1.61 0.55
CA VAL A 64 8.69 2.90 0.61
C VAL A 64 8.20 3.73 1.80
N PHE A 65 6.91 3.61 2.16
CA PHE A 65 6.37 4.32 3.32
C PHE A 65 7.01 3.90 4.63
N ASN A 66 7.52 2.66 4.76
CA ASN A 66 8.26 2.23 5.95
C ASN A 66 9.52 3.07 6.17
N GLU A 67 10.20 3.43 5.08
CA GLU A 67 11.39 4.29 5.16
C GLU A 67 11.01 5.69 5.67
N ALA A 68 9.89 6.23 5.18
CA ALA A 68 9.38 7.53 5.64
C ALA A 68 8.98 7.48 7.12
N VAL A 69 8.31 6.42 7.55
CA VAL A 69 7.91 6.23 8.95
C VAL A 69 9.14 6.12 9.85
N SER A 70 10.19 5.41 9.43
CA SER A 70 11.45 5.30 10.16
C SER A 70 12.12 6.65 10.36
N ASP A 71 11.89 7.59 9.44
CA ASP A 71 12.43 8.94 9.51
C ASP A 71 11.45 9.93 10.16
N ASN A 72 10.49 9.42 10.93
CA ASN A 72 9.49 10.19 11.67
C ASN A 72 8.57 11.05 10.82
N LYS A 73 8.39 10.69 9.55
CA LYS A 73 7.38 11.34 8.71
C LYS A 73 6.01 10.86 9.09
N LYS A 74 5.01 11.74 8.96
CA LYS A 74 3.63 11.43 9.27
C LYS A 74 2.92 10.92 8.01
N VAL A 75 2.44 9.69 8.07
CA VAL A 75 1.73 9.03 6.98
C VAL A 75 0.33 8.68 7.49
N LYS A 76 -0.68 8.98 6.71
CA LYS A 76 -2.08 8.67 7.04
C LYS A 76 -2.73 7.86 5.93
N THR A 77 -3.80 7.16 6.31
CA THR A 77 -4.66 6.47 5.35
C THR A 77 -5.90 7.31 5.07
N PHE A 78 -6.43 7.17 3.86
CA PHE A 78 -7.76 7.69 3.49
C PHE A 78 -8.63 6.47 3.21
N ASN A 79 -9.67 6.27 4.01
CA ASN A 79 -10.53 5.10 3.90
C ASN A 79 -11.59 5.30 2.80
N ILE A 80 -11.76 4.28 1.98
CA ILE A 80 -12.85 4.23 1.00
C ILE A 80 -13.77 3.06 1.33
N PRO A 81 -15.06 3.10 0.94
CA PRO A 81 -15.94 1.97 1.15
C PRO A 81 -15.43 0.71 0.45
N GLU A 82 -15.67 -0.45 1.05
CA GLU A 82 -15.26 -1.72 0.47
C GLU A 82 -15.79 -1.91 -0.95
N ASN A 83 -17.01 -1.45 -1.22
CA ASN A 83 -17.64 -1.53 -2.54
C ASN A 83 -17.23 -0.41 -3.48
N GLY A 84 -16.34 0.51 -3.06
CA GLY A 84 -15.84 1.61 -3.88
C GLY A 84 -14.64 1.25 -4.75
N MET A 85 -14.20 0.00 -4.70
CA MET A 85 -13.00 -0.44 -5.40
C MET A 85 -13.22 -1.82 -6.02
N TRP A 86 -12.79 -1.98 -7.27
CA TRP A 86 -12.78 -3.26 -7.97
C TRP A 86 -11.33 -3.64 -8.30
N GLY A 87 -10.90 -4.81 -7.85
CA GLY A 87 -9.63 -5.37 -8.28
C GLY A 87 -9.78 -5.99 -9.67
N LEU A 88 -8.82 -5.70 -10.55
CA LEU A 88 -8.83 -6.22 -11.93
C LEU A 88 -7.51 -6.92 -12.26
N GLY A 89 -6.69 -7.22 -11.24
CA GLY A 89 -5.33 -7.71 -11.44
C GLY A 89 -5.20 -9.20 -11.72
N THR A 90 -6.28 -9.96 -11.60
CA THR A 90 -6.29 -11.40 -11.91
C THR A 90 -7.46 -11.72 -12.82
N PRO A 91 -7.41 -12.83 -13.58
CA PRO A 91 -8.56 -13.25 -14.39
C PRO A 91 -9.85 -13.43 -13.58
N GLU A 92 -9.75 -13.97 -12.38
CA GLU A 92 -10.91 -14.16 -11.50
C GLU A 92 -11.51 -12.83 -11.08
N ASP A 93 -10.68 -11.86 -10.74
CA ASP A 93 -11.12 -10.51 -10.37
C ASP A 93 -11.85 -9.83 -11.54
N LEU A 94 -11.31 -9.95 -12.75
CA LEU A 94 -11.92 -9.37 -13.95
C LEU A 94 -13.26 -10.04 -14.23
N ASP A 95 -13.34 -11.35 -14.14
CA ASP A 95 -14.57 -12.11 -14.36
C ASP A 95 -15.65 -11.68 -13.39
N ARG A 96 -15.28 -11.49 -12.14
CA ARG A 96 -16.19 -11.01 -11.10
C ARG A 96 -16.72 -9.62 -11.42
N PHE A 97 -15.84 -8.70 -11.84
CA PHE A 97 -16.23 -7.35 -12.21
C PHE A 97 -17.23 -7.36 -13.37
N VAL A 98 -16.94 -8.14 -14.42
CA VAL A 98 -17.80 -8.24 -15.59
C VAL A 98 -19.21 -8.76 -15.23
N LYS A 99 -19.28 -9.70 -14.29
CA LYS A 99 -20.56 -10.29 -13.86
C LYS A 99 -21.36 -9.40 -12.92
N GLU A 100 -20.70 -8.71 -12.01
CA GLU A 100 -21.37 -8.03 -10.89
C GLU A 100 -21.50 -6.53 -11.06
N TYR A 101 -20.61 -5.89 -11.84
CA TYR A 101 -20.65 -4.44 -11.98
C TYR A 101 -21.84 -4.03 -12.87
N LYS A 102 -22.66 -3.12 -12.34
CA LYS A 102 -23.81 -2.56 -13.07
C LYS A 102 -23.67 -1.05 -13.13
N GLN A 103 -23.78 -0.52 -14.33
CA GLN A 103 -23.74 0.92 -14.55
C GLN A 103 -25.09 1.54 -14.23
#